data_3d93f66cfadb86931c8bd8f8a9c62c33
#
_entry.id   3d93f66cfadb86931c8bd8f8a9c62c33
#
_cell.length_a   1.000
_cell.length_b   1.000
_cell.length_c   1.000
_cell.angle_alpha   90.00
_cell.angle_beta   90.00
_cell.angle_gamma   90.00
#
_symmetry.space_group_name_H-M   'P 1'
#
loop_
_entity.id
_entity.type
_entity.pdbx_description
1 polymer ?
#
loop_
_entity_poly.entity_id
_entity_poly.type
_entity_poly.pdbx_seq_one_letter_code
_entity_poly.pdbx_strand_id
1 'polypeptide(L)'
;MTKPTIENTPQHDTKSESVIPDVTMLRQRVLSLPTLITIIIGATLLGFALWRIFDFDWDEVWSNIKGVNVSKYLLALALYYVSFWFRGLRWKSLAKTANIGGNHGNNVPGSTTLAGIILMGWFANSVAFFRLGDAYRGWSLAKETNSAFPSCLGTVVAERVQDMVAVLILVLIGAIWITIEGDSKVPGWVVIAAFLLVGILTIGIIMLRVTGERLARRLPDKFETSYMNFRHGTLNSFSGRGIPPQLMLGIIGWILEISRFYFVADAMGIEISFGIVMFAALANAMLTTIPTPGGFGFVEGGLTGLLILFGRTDTEAISLVAVDRTISWLSVVLFGGILFVVWHAVKVKKASTELPASNN
;
A
#
# COMPACT_ATOMS: atom_id res chain seq x y z
N MET A 1 -27.36 62.08 -28.68
CA MET A 1 -27.70 61.06 -27.64
C MET A 1 -27.56 59.67 -28.26
N THR A 2 -26.36 59.13 -28.22
CA THR A 2 -26.01 57.81 -28.76
C THR A 2 -25.88 56.84 -27.61
N LYS A 3 -26.67 55.75 -27.63
CA LYS A 3 -26.66 54.64 -26.68
C LYS A 3 -25.39 53.80 -26.87
N PRO A 4 -24.67 53.39 -25.83
CA PRO A 4 -23.58 52.46 -25.98
C PRO A 4 -24.09 51.00 -26.16
N THR A 5 -23.55 50.34 -27.15
CA THR A 5 -23.70 48.93 -27.48
C THR A 5 -23.00 48.09 -26.42
N ILE A 6 -23.71 47.16 -25.80
CA ILE A 6 -23.13 46.20 -24.86
C ILE A 6 -22.46 45.12 -25.71
N GLU A 7 -21.15 45.05 -25.64
CA GLU A 7 -20.29 44.04 -26.24
C GLU A 7 -20.39 42.73 -25.41
N ASN A 8 -20.95 41.69 -26.05
CA ASN A 8 -21.05 40.36 -25.47
C ASN A 8 -19.64 39.72 -25.36
N THR A 9 -19.11 39.67 -24.19
CA THR A 9 -17.92 38.87 -23.88
C THR A 9 -18.25 37.37 -23.98
N PRO A 10 -17.50 36.57 -24.73
CA PRO A 10 -17.74 35.13 -24.77
C PRO A 10 -17.43 34.51 -23.43
N GLN A 11 -18.40 33.87 -22.79
CA GLN A 11 -18.18 32.98 -21.66
C GLN A 11 -17.28 31.84 -22.12
N HIS A 12 -16.05 31.82 -21.64
CA HIS A 12 -15.17 30.69 -21.74
C HIS A 12 -15.75 29.56 -20.86
N ASP A 13 -16.47 28.66 -21.49
CA ASP A 13 -16.84 27.36 -20.92
C ASP A 13 -15.56 26.57 -20.63
N THR A 14 -14.99 26.77 -19.44
CA THR A 14 -13.95 25.88 -18.90
C THR A 14 -14.62 24.57 -18.45
N LYS A 15 -15.05 23.74 -19.39
CA LYS A 15 -15.15 22.31 -19.17
C LYS A 15 -13.74 21.78 -18.98
N SER A 16 -13.28 21.75 -17.74
CA SER A 16 -12.16 20.88 -17.35
C SER A 16 -12.61 19.45 -17.58
N GLU A 17 -12.34 18.91 -18.77
CA GLU A 17 -12.38 17.46 -18.98
C GLU A 17 -11.41 16.83 -17.99
N SER A 18 -11.98 16.30 -16.90
CA SER A 18 -11.24 15.49 -15.94
C SER A 18 -10.74 14.25 -16.69
N VAL A 19 -9.42 14.18 -16.91
CA VAL A 19 -8.70 12.98 -17.37
C VAL A 19 -8.70 11.95 -16.22
N ILE A 20 -9.86 11.71 -15.63
CA ILE A 20 -10.05 10.67 -14.62
C ILE A 20 -10.73 9.53 -15.34
N PRO A 21 -10.09 8.35 -15.46
CA PRO A 21 -10.77 7.18 -16.00
C PRO A 21 -12.07 6.98 -15.21
N ASP A 22 -13.17 6.87 -15.92
CA ASP A 22 -14.47 6.65 -15.31
C ASP A 22 -14.39 5.39 -14.42
N VAL A 23 -14.73 5.54 -13.13
CA VAL A 23 -14.68 4.45 -12.15
C VAL A 23 -15.54 3.27 -12.59
N THR A 24 -16.56 3.53 -13.41
CA THR A 24 -17.37 2.49 -14.03
C THR A 24 -16.57 1.66 -15.02
N MET A 25 -15.65 2.25 -15.77
CA MET A 25 -14.74 1.52 -16.67
C MET A 25 -13.70 0.70 -15.89
N LEU A 26 -13.18 1.23 -14.78
CA LEU A 26 -12.27 0.47 -13.91
C LEU A 26 -13.00 -0.71 -13.27
N ARG A 27 -14.23 -0.51 -12.77
CA ARG A 27 -15.08 -1.59 -12.23
C ARG A 27 -15.38 -2.67 -13.27
N GLN A 28 -15.73 -2.28 -14.49
CA GLN A 28 -16.02 -3.24 -15.57
C GLN A 28 -14.77 -3.99 -16.04
N ARG A 29 -13.59 -3.37 -16.01
CA ARG A 29 -12.33 -4.04 -16.38
C ARG A 29 -11.77 -4.92 -15.27
N VAL A 30 -11.83 -4.50 -14.01
CA VAL A 30 -11.31 -5.28 -12.86
C VAL A 30 -12.19 -6.49 -12.54
N LEU A 31 -13.51 -6.37 -12.70
CA LEU A 31 -14.48 -7.46 -12.54
C LEU A 31 -14.87 -8.11 -13.87
N SER A 32 -14.17 -7.84 -14.95
CA SER A 32 -14.45 -8.49 -16.23
C SER A 32 -14.10 -9.97 -16.16
N LEU A 33 -14.94 -10.79 -16.75
CA LEU A 33 -14.74 -12.24 -16.86
C LEU A 33 -13.32 -12.60 -17.35
N PRO A 34 -12.73 -11.90 -18.36
CA PRO A 34 -11.34 -12.12 -18.77
C PRO A 34 -10.31 -11.88 -17.67
N THR A 35 -10.50 -10.85 -16.82
CA THR A 35 -9.58 -10.55 -15.71
C THR A 35 -9.63 -11.65 -14.64
N LEU A 36 -10.84 -12.11 -14.28
CA LEU A 36 -11.02 -13.22 -13.34
C LEU A 36 -10.40 -14.51 -13.90
N ILE A 37 -10.61 -14.81 -15.17
CA ILE A 37 -10.00 -15.97 -15.84
C ILE A 37 -8.48 -15.86 -15.83
N THR A 38 -7.90 -14.70 -16.14
CA THR A 38 -6.45 -14.48 -16.11
C THR A 38 -5.86 -14.66 -14.72
N ILE A 39 -6.55 -14.17 -13.69
CA ILE A 39 -6.15 -14.37 -12.28
C ILE A 39 -6.21 -15.85 -11.90
N ILE A 40 -7.29 -16.56 -12.27
CA ILE A 40 -7.44 -17.99 -12.01
C ILE A 40 -6.37 -18.78 -12.74
N ILE A 41 -6.14 -18.51 -14.04
CA ILE A 41 -5.09 -19.17 -14.82
C ILE A 41 -3.71 -18.89 -14.22
N GLY A 42 -3.41 -17.64 -13.89
CA GLY A 42 -2.14 -17.25 -13.26
C GLY A 42 -1.92 -17.96 -11.93
N ALA A 43 -2.95 -18.00 -11.08
CA ALA A 43 -2.91 -18.72 -9.81
C ALA A 43 -2.73 -20.23 -9.99
N THR A 44 -3.43 -20.81 -10.97
CA THR A 44 -3.33 -22.25 -11.28
C THR A 44 -1.95 -22.62 -11.84
N LEU A 45 -1.42 -21.82 -12.77
CA LEU A 45 -0.09 -22.04 -13.33
C LEU A 45 1.00 -21.88 -12.29
N LEU A 46 0.85 -20.91 -11.39
CA LEU A 46 1.80 -20.72 -10.30
C LEU A 46 1.70 -21.85 -9.28
N GLY A 47 0.49 -22.23 -8.88
CA GLY A 47 0.29 -23.39 -8.00
C GLY A 47 0.87 -24.66 -8.59
N PHE A 48 0.70 -24.88 -9.92
CA PHE A 48 1.30 -25.99 -10.63
C PHE A 48 2.83 -25.89 -10.70
N ALA A 49 3.38 -24.70 -10.95
CA ALA A 49 4.83 -24.48 -10.96
C ALA A 49 5.45 -24.73 -9.58
N LEU A 50 4.84 -24.20 -8.52
CA LEU A 50 5.26 -24.46 -7.15
C LEU A 50 5.17 -25.94 -6.81
N TRP A 51 4.08 -26.60 -7.18
CA TRP A 51 3.90 -28.04 -6.98
C TRP A 51 4.95 -28.87 -7.73
N ARG A 52 5.46 -28.42 -8.89
CA ARG A 52 6.48 -29.12 -9.68
C ARG A 52 7.91 -28.83 -9.26
N ILE A 53 8.18 -27.65 -8.71
CA ILE A 53 9.54 -27.20 -8.33
C ILE A 53 9.91 -27.71 -6.95
N PHE A 54 8.93 -27.85 -6.07
CA PHE A 54 9.14 -28.27 -4.69
C PHE A 54 8.49 -29.63 -4.45
N ASP A 55 9.27 -30.56 -3.86
CA ASP A 55 8.81 -31.91 -3.50
C ASP A 55 8.14 -31.85 -2.11
N PHE A 56 6.85 -31.38 -2.08
CA PHE A 56 6.15 -31.14 -0.83
C PHE A 56 5.41 -32.37 -0.33
N ASP A 57 5.54 -32.62 0.97
CA ASP A 57 4.58 -33.46 1.68
C ASP A 57 3.33 -32.67 2.01
N TRP A 58 2.33 -32.78 1.13
CA TRP A 58 1.04 -32.08 1.30
C TRP A 58 0.27 -32.53 2.55
N ASP A 59 0.45 -33.75 3.01
CA ASP A 59 -0.20 -34.27 4.23
C ASP A 59 0.41 -33.59 5.46
N GLU A 60 1.73 -33.40 5.47
CA GLU A 60 2.41 -32.65 6.52
C GLU A 60 2.03 -31.16 6.52
N VAL A 61 2.02 -30.50 5.35
CA VAL A 61 1.55 -29.10 5.21
C VAL A 61 0.14 -28.95 5.76
N TRP A 62 -0.77 -29.87 5.40
CA TRP A 62 -2.15 -29.84 5.86
C TRP A 62 -2.28 -30.10 7.38
N SER A 63 -1.46 -30.99 7.90
CA SER A 63 -1.36 -31.26 9.36
C SER A 63 -0.91 -30.02 10.12
N ASN A 64 0.12 -29.32 9.63
CA ASN A 64 0.63 -28.07 10.21
C ASN A 64 -0.45 -26.99 10.24
N ILE A 65 -1.22 -26.85 9.15
CA ILE A 65 -2.32 -25.88 9.08
C ILE A 65 -3.44 -26.23 10.07
N LYS A 66 -3.79 -27.51 10.22
CA LYS A 66 -4.81 -27.94 11.16
C LYS A 66 -4.40 -27.78 12.64
N GLY A 67 -3.11 -27.84 12.91
CA GLY A 67 -2.53 -27.67 14.24
C GLY A 67 -2.45 -26.22 14.72
N VAL A 68 -2.85 -25.25 13.92
CA VAL A 68 -2.74 -23.82 14.24
C VAL A 68 -3.51 -23.44 15.50
N ASN A 69 -2.85 -22.81 16.45
CA ASN A 69 -3.49 -22.25 17.65
C ASN A 69 -4.34 -21.03 17.27
N VAL A 70 -5.68 -21.23 17.30
CA VAL A 70 -6.65 -20.23 16.85
C VAL A 70 -6.54 -18.91 17.62
N SER A 71 -6.25 -18.94 18.92
CA SER A 71 -6.15 -17.71 19.73
C SER A 71 -4.97 -16.84 19.29
N LYS A 72 -3.80 -17.45 19.05
CA LYS A 72 -2.61 -16.75 18.58
C LYS A 72 -2.80 -16.24 17.14
N TYR A 73 -3.44 -17.03 16.28
CA TYR A 73 -3.80 -16.62 14.93
C TYR A 73 -4.76 -15.43 14.92
N LEU A 74 -5.80 -15.42 15.75
CA LEU A 74 -6.71 -14.29 15.89
C LEU A 74 -6.01 -13.04 16.45
N LEU A 75 -5.03 -13.22 17.35
CA LEU A 75 -4.18 -12.11 17.80
C LEU A 75 -3.37 -11.53 16.65
N ALA A 76 -2.74 -12.38 15.82
CA ALA A 76 -2.02 -11.94 14.63
C ALA A 76 -2.93 -11.16 13.68
N LEU A 77 -4.14 -11.66 13.43
CA LEU A 77 -5.15 -10.98 12.62
C LEU A 77 -5.55 -9.62 13.22
N ALA A 78 -5.77 -9.55 14.53
CA ALA A 78 -6.11 -8.29 15.21
C ALA A 78 -4.98 -7.26 15.10
N LEU A 79 -3.73 -7.66 15.36
CA LEU A 79 -2.55 -6.79 15.22
C LEU A 79 -2.42 -6.24 13.79
N TYR A 80 -2.69 -7.07 12.79
CA TYR A 80 -2.69 -6.66 11.38
C TYR A 80 -3.70 -5.55 11.12
N TYR A 81 -4.95 -5.68 11.57
CA TYR A 81 -5.98 -4.67 11.36
C TYR A 81 -5.76 -3.42 12.20
N VAL A 82 -5.18 -3.55 13.40
CA VAL A 82 -4.75 -2.40 14.22
C VAL A 82 -3.68 -1.60 13.46
N SER A 83 -2.79 -2.24 12.70
CA SER A 83 -1.78 -1.55 11.90
C SER A 83 -2.39 -0.57 10.89
N PHE A 84 -3.55 -0.89 10.30
CA PHE A 84 -4.25 0.03 9.38
C PHE A 84 -4.68 1.33 10.06
N TRP A 85 -5.07 1.28 11.32
CA TRP A 85 -5.43 2.48 12.06
C TRP A 85 -4.21 3.40 12.29
N PHE A 86 -3.06 2.84 12.65
CA PHE A 86 -1.81 3.61 12.76
C PHE A 86 -1.34 4.16 11.42
N ARG A 87 -1.50 3.40 10.33
CA ARG A 87 -1.26 3.87 8.96
C ARG A 87 -2.22 5.02 8.60
N GLY A 88 -3.47 4.95 8.99
CA GLY A 88 -4.46 6.03 8.83
C GLY A 88 -4.09 7.29 9.60
N LEU A 89 -3.61 7.16 10.86
CA LEU A 89 -3.09 8.28 11.65
C LEU A 89 -1.89 8.95 10.97
N ARG A 90 -0.94 8.13 10.50
CA ARG A 90 0.24 8.62 9.79
C ARG A 90 -0.14 9.36 8.51
N TRP A 91 -0.99 8.76 7.68
CA TRP A 91 -1.40 9.38 6.43
C TRP A 91 -2.20 10.69 6.66
N LYS A 92 -3.00 10.75 7.73
CA LYS A 92 -3.62 12.00 8.16
C LYS A 92 -2.59 13.09 8.48
N SER A 93 -1.52 12.72 9.19
CA SER A 93 -0.41 13.65 9.49
C SER A 93 0.29 14.12 8.21
N LEU A 94 0.60 13.21 7.28
CA LEU A 94 1.19 13.54 5.97
C LEU A 94 0.31 14.49 5.15
N ALA A 95 -1.00 14.19 5.05
CA ALA A 95 -1.94 15.02 4.32
C ALA A 95 -2.06 16.43 4.92
N LYS A 96 -2.09 16.54 6.25
CA LYS A 96 -2.08 17.84 6.95
C LYS A 96 -0.80 18.62 6.70
N THR A 97 0.36 17.96 6.80
CA THR A 97 1.67 18.58 6.55
C THR A 97 1.79 19.07 5.11
N ALA A 98 1.23 18.32 4.15
CA ALA A 98 1.16 18.69 2.74
C ALA A 98 0.09 19.75 2.43
N ASN A 99 -0.66 20.23 3.43
CA ASN A 99 -1.76 21.18 3.30
C ASN A 99 -2.88 20.70 2.34
N ILE A 100 -3.12 19.39 2.31
CA ILE A 100 -4.25 18.81 1.58
C ILE A 100 -5.56 19.23 2.29
N GLY A 101 -6.56 19.60 1.51
CA GLY A 101 -7.85 20.08 2.03
C GLY A 101 -7.88 21.56 2.42
N GLY A 102 -6.81 22.33 2.17
CA GLY A 102 -6.72 23.75 2.50
C GLY A 102 -6.80 24.04 4.01
N ASN A 103 -6.81 25.30 4.39
CA ASN A 103 -6.96 25.77 5.79
C ASN A 103 -6.15 24.93 6.80
N HIS A 104 -4.86 24.70 6.53
CA HIS A 104 -3.96 23.89 7.37
C HIS A 104 -4.42 22.42 7.52
N GLY A 105 -5.12 21.86 6.53
CA GLY A 105 -5.58 20.47 6.51
C GLY A 105 -6.77 20.20 7.43
N ASN A 106 -7.58 21.21 7.75
CA ASN A 106 -8.77 21.05 8.58
C ASN A 106 -9.83 20.14 7.92
N ASN A 107 -9.85 20.05 6.59
CA ASN A 107 -10.79 19.22 5.85
C ASN A 107 -10.26 17.78 5.59
N VAL A 108 -9.14 17.40 6.20
CA VAL A 108 -8.63 16.02 6.06
C VAL A 108 -9.52 15.06 6.87
N PRO A 109 -9.98 13.95 6.26
CA PRO A 109 -10.85 12.98 6.92
C PRO A 109 -10.27 12.40 8.21
N GLY A 110 -11.12 11.81 9.03
CA GLY A 110 -10.71 11.11 10.25
C GLY A 110 -9.76 9.95 9.97
N SER A 111 -8.95 9.58 10.95
CA SER A 111 -7.95 8.50 10.82
C SER A 111 -8.59 7.16 10.46
N THR A 112 -9.78 6.86 11.00
CA THR A 112 -10.53 5.63 10.66
C THR A 112 -10.99 5.62 9.21
N THR A 113 -11.47 6.76 8.69
CA THR A 113 -11.82 6.92 7.27
C THR A 113 -10.60 6.67 6.38
N LEU A 114 -9.45 7.26 6.73
CA LEU A 114 -8.20 7.08 5.98
C LEU A 114 -7.69 5.63 6.09
N ALA A 115 -7.80 4.98 7.24
CA ALA A 115 -7.51 3.55 7.40
C ALA A 115 -8.38 2.69 6.47
N GLY A 116 -9.67 3.00 6.36
CA GLY A 116 -10.58 2.34 5.42
C GLY A 116 -10.16 2.56 3.97
N ILE A 117 -9.77 3.78 3.58
CA ILE A 117 -9.26 4.07 2.23
C ILE A 117 -7.96 3.30 1.96
N ILE A 118 -7.07 3.18 2.95
CA ILE A 118 -5.84 2.37 2.83
C ILE A 118 -6.20 0.91 2.61
N LEU A 119 -7.12 0.33 3.39
CA LEU A 119 -7.56 -1.05 3.25
C LEU A 119 -8.18 -1.32 1.87
N MET A 120 -9.05 -0.43 1.39
CA MET A 120 -9.60 -0.51 0.02
C MET A 120 -8.52 -0.38 -1.06
N GLY A 121 -7.51 0.45 -0.84
CA GLY A 121 -6.34 0.54 -1.72
C GLY A 121 -5.52 -0.77 -1.72
N TRP A 122 -5.34 -1.40 -0.57
CA TRP A 122 -4.66 -2.70 -0.49
C TRP A 122 -5.48 -3.80 -1.16
N PHE A 123 -6.81 -3.81 -0.99
CA PHE A 123 -7.69 -4.68 -1.77
C PHE A 123 -7.47 -4.48 -3.28
N ALA A 124 -7.48 -3.24 -3.76
CA ALA A 124 -7.24 -2.96 -5.18
C ALA A 124 -5.86 -3.43 -5.66
N ASN A 125 -4.81 -3.29 -4.83
CA ASN A 125 -3.47 -3.83 -5.12
C ASN A 125 -3.44 -5.37 -5.11
N SER A 126 -4.31 -6.01 -4.31
CA SER A 126 -4.38 -7.46 -4.20
C SER A 126 -5.06 -8.14 -5.38
N VAL A 127 -5.92 -7.41 -6.11
CA VAL A 127 -6.68 -7.94 -7.25
C VAL A 127 -6.27 -7.35 -8.60
N ALA A 128 -5.57 -6.21 -8.62
CA ALA A 128 -5.18 -5.52 -9.83
C ALA A 128 -3.66 -5.51 -10.03
N PHE A 129 -3.22 -5.47 -11.29
CA PHE A 129 -1.83 -5.25 -11.66
C PHE A 129 -1.42 -3.77 -11.47
N PHE A 130 -0.11 -3.50 -11.48
CA PHE A 130 0.48 -2.14 -11.47
C PHE A 130 0.14 -1.27 -10.26
N ARG A 131 -0.20 -1.87 -9.11
CA ARG A 131 -0.45 -1.16 -7.85
C ARG A 131 -1.47 -0.02 -7.98
N LEU A 132 -2.54 -0.27 -8.69
CA LEU A 132 -3.63 0.71 -8.91
C LEU A 132 -4.27 1.19 -7.59
N GLY A 133 -4.11 0.45 -6.51
CA GLY A 133 -4.61 0.84 -5.19
C GLY A 133 -3.91 2.07 -4.60
N ASP A 134 -2.64 2.32 -4.93
CA ASP A 134 -1.97 3.54 -4.50
C ASP A 134 -2.55 4.78 -5.22
N ALA A 135 -2.88 4.64 -6.52
CA ALA A 135 -3.62 5.66 -7.27
C ALA A 135 -5.06 5.84 -6.73
N TYR A 136 -5.74 4.74 -6.39
CA TYR A 136 -7.07 4.78 -5.77
C TYR A 136 -7.06 5.54 -4.43
N ARG A 137 -6.05 5.34 -3.58
CA ARG A 137 -5.87 6.09 -2.33
C ARG A 137 -5.76 7.59 -2.59
N GLY A 138 -4.88 8.01 -3.50
CA GLY A 138 -4.72 9.41 -3.88
C GLY A 138 -6.00 10.02 -4.42
N TRP A 139 -6.72 9.30 -5.28
CA TRP A 139 -7.99 9.73 -5.84
C TRP A 139 -9.10 9.85 -4.77
N SER A 140 -9.20 8.87 -3.87
CA SER A 140 -10.18 8.90 -2.79
C SER A 140 -9.94 10.09 -1.85
N LEU A 141 -8.68 10.36 -1.49
CA LEU A 141 -8.34 11.53 -0.68
C LEU A 141 -8.67 12.84 -1.41
N ALA A 142 -8.37 12.92 -2.71
CA ALA A 142 -8.68 14.09 -3.53
C ALA A 142 -10.19 14.39 -3.54
N LYS A 143 -11.02 13.37 -3.67
CA LYS A 143 -12.49 13.50 -3.59
C LYS A 143 -12.98 13.94 -2.22
N GLU A 144 -12.45 13.34 -1.13
CA GLU A 144 -12.86 13.67 0.22
C GLU A 144 -12.46 15.09 0.64
N THR A 145 -11.39 15.64 0.07
CA THR A 145 -10.82 16.93 0.47
C THR A 145 -11.01 18.02 -0.58
N ASN A 146 -11.61 17.71 -1.72
CA ASN A 146 -11.71 18.60 -2.88
C ASN A 146 -10.35 19.18 -3.29
N SER A 147 -9.31 18.34 -3.26
CA SER A 147 -7.93 18.71 -3.57
C SER A 147 -7.48 18.11 -4.90
N ALA A 148 -6.41 18.64 -5.48
CA ALA A 148 -5.85 18.10 -6.71
C ALA A 148 -5.36 16.66 -6.52
N PHE A 149 -5.76 15.73 -7.37
CA PHE A 149 -5.34 14.32 -7.34
C PHE A 149 -3.81 14.15 -7.30
N PRO A 150 -3.01 14.88 -8.14
CA PRO A 150 -1.56 14.72 -8.10
C PRO A 150 -0.95 15.11 -6.73
N SER A 151 -1.49 16.12 -6.04
CA SER A 151 -1.02 16.48 -4.69
C SER A 151 -1.29 15.36 -3.67
N CYS A 152 -2.47 14.76 -3.73
CA CYS A 152 -2.84 13.64 -2.87
C CYS A 152 -1.97 12.40 -3.16
N LEU A 153 -1.69 12.10 -4.44
CA LEU A 153 -0.77 11.03 -4.85
C LEU A 153 0.64 11.28 -4.34
N GLY A 154 1.09 12.54 -4.33
CA GLY A 154 2.38 12.96 -3.76
C GLY A 154 2.52 12.57 -2.28
N THR A 155 1.44 12.64 -1.48
CA THR A 155 1.47 12.19 -0.07
C THR A 155 1.65 10.68 0.04
N VAL A 156 1.10 9.90 -0.87
CA VAL A 156 1.26 8.44 -0.92
C VAL A 156 2.72 8.08 -1.26
N VAL A 157 3.34 8.80 -2.20
CA VAL A 157 4.77 8.60 -2.53
C VAL A 157 5.65 8.99 -1.34
N ALA A 158 5.38 10.11 -0.67
CA ALA A 158 6.11 10.50 0.54
C ALA A 158 6.02 9.45 1.66
N GLU A 159 4.84 8.83 1.82
CA GLU A 159 4.66 7.70 2.74
C GLU A 159 5.58 6.54 2.38
N ARG A 160 5.68 6.15 1.09
CA ARG A 160 6.56 5.06 0.64
C ARG A 160 8.03 5.35 0.91
N VAL A 161 8.49 6.58 0.71
CA VAL A 161 9.87 6.96 1.02
C VAL A 161 10.16 6.83 2.52
N GLN A 162 9.24 7.29 3.38
CA GLN A 162 9.38 7.12 4.82
C GLN A 162 9.35 5.65 5.25
N ASP A 163 8.53 4.81 4.59
CA ASP A 163 8.51 3.36 4.82
C ASP A 163 9.87 2.73 4.53
N MET A 164 10.52 3.11 3.43
CA MET A 164 11.83 2.55 3.09
C MET A 164 12.91 2.94 4.11
N VAL A 165 12.84 4.15 4.66
CA VAL A 165 13.74 4.55 5.77
C VAL A 165 13.49 3.70 7.02
N ALA A 166 12.22 3.49 7.38
CA ALA A 166 11.87 2.65 8.52
C ALA A 166 12.32 1.19 8.31
N VAL A 167 12.10 0.64 7.11
CA VAL A 167 12.55 -0.71 6.73
C VAL A 167 14.06 -0.84 6.83
N LEU A 168 14.85 0.15 6.36
CA LEU A 168 16.30 0.11 6.50
C LEU A 168 16.72 0.04 7.97
N ILE A 169 16.14 0.89 8.83
CA ILE A 169 16.43 0.89 10.26
C ILE A 169 16.14 -0.49 10.87
N LEU A 170 14.99 -1.07 10.54
CA LEU A 170 14.59 -2.38 11.06
C LEU A 170 15.44 -3.52 10.49
N VAL A 171 15.86 -3.47 9.23
CA VAL A 171 16.80 -4.44 8.64
C VAL A 171 18.13 -4.41 9.39
N LEU A 172 18.65 -3.22 9.71
CA LEU A 172 19.89 -3.09 10.46
C LEU A 172 19.77 -3.62 11.89
N ILE A 173 18.64 -3.33 12.57
CA ILE A 173 18.35 -3.87 13.91
C ILE A 173 18.25 -5.40 13.84
N GLY A 174 17.54 -5.96 12.87
CA GLY A 174 17.41 -7.40 12.68
C GLY A 174 18.75 -8.09 12.38
N ALA A 175 19.60 -7.45 11.56
CA ALA A 175 20.94 -7.96 11.26
C ALA A 175 21.84 -8.01 12.51
N ILE A 176 21.80 -6.96 13.33
CA ILE A 176 22.52 -6.92 14.60
C ILE A 176 22.00 -8.02 15.54
N TRP A 177 20.66 -8.17 15.62
CA TRP A 177 20.02 -9.17 16.47
C TRP A 177 20.45 -10.61 16.11
N ILE A 178 20.35 -11.00 14.84
CA ILE A 178 20.80 -12.31 14.35
C ILE A 178 22.29 -12.54 14.65
N THR A 179 23.12 -11.51 14.50
CA THR A 179 24.56 -11.62 14.79
C THR A 179 24.83 -11.88 16.29
N ILE A 180 24.02 -11.28 17.18
CA ILE A 180 24.14 -11.46 18.64
C ILE A 180 23.67 -12.87 19.05
N GLU A 181 22.57 -13.36 18.45
CA GLU A 181 22.07 -14.71 18.72
C GLU A 181 23.00 -15.81 18.20
N GLY A 182 23.87 -15.49 17.25
CA GLY A 182 24.83 -16.44 16.66
C GLY A 182 24.21 -17.49 15.75
N ASP A 183 22.95 -17.32 15.41
CA ASP A 183 22.10 -18.32 14.76
C ASP A 183 22.37 -18.45 13.26
N SER A 184 22.77 -17.37 12.59
CA SER A 184 23.13 -17.38 11.17
C SER A 184 23.82 -16.07 10.74
N LYS A 185 24.51 -16.11 9.60
CA LYS A 185 25.07 -14.89 9.00
C LYS A 185 24.04 -14.28 8.04
N VAL A 186 23.63 -13.04 8.34
CA VAL A 186 22.83 -12.27 7.39
C VAL A 186 23.63 -12.09 6.11
N PRO A 187 23.10 -12.48 4.93
CA PRO A 187 23.81 -12.25 3.69
C PRO A 187 24.05 -10.76 3.47
N GLY A 188 25.33 -10.35 3.35
CA GLY A 188 25.72 -8.94 3.24
C GLY A 188 25.02 -8.21 2.08
N TRP A 189 24.63 -8.94 1.01
CA TRP A 189 23.90 -8.36 -0.11
C TRP A 189 22.52 -7.82 0.26
N VAL A 190 21.84 -8.38 1.29
CA VAL A 190 20.53 -7.88 1.78
C VAL A 190 20.67 -6.48 2.35
N VAL A 191 21.71 -6.28 3.17
CA VAL A 191 22.01 -4.97 3.77
C VAL A 191 22.40 -3.97 2.67
N ILE A 192 23.25 -4.39 1.73
CA ILE A 192 23.63 -3.55 0.58
C ILE A 192 22.41 -3.16 -0.26
N ALA A 193 21.53 -4.10 -0.56
CA ALA A 193 20.31 -3.84 -1.33
C ALA A 193 19.39 -2.83 -0.62
N ALA A 194 19.23 -2.93 0.71
CA ALA A 194 18.45 -1.97 1.49
C ALA A 194 19.06 -0.56 1.44
N PHE A 195 20.39 -0.42 1.59
CA PHE A 195 21.06 0.87 1.45
C PHE A 195 20.93 1.45 0.05
N LEU A 196 21.10 0.63 -1.00
CA LEU A 196 20.94 1.07 -2.39
C LEU A 196 19.51 1.58 -2.66
N LEU A 197 18.50 0.87 -2.18
CA LEU A 197 17.10 1.27 -2.35
C LEU A 197 16.81 2.62 -1.68
N VAL A 198 17.23 2.80 -0.43
CA VAL A 198 17.07 4.07 0.28
C VAL A 198 17.87 5.18 -0.41
N GLY A 199 19.09 4.87 -0.88
CA GLY A 199 19.91 5.82 -1.64
C GLY A 199 19.22 6.30 -2.92
N ILE A 200 18.67 5.39 -3.72
CA ILE A 200 17.96 5.71 -4.96
C ILE A 200 16.73 6.61 -4.67
N LEU A 201 15.93 6.26 -3.66
CA LEU A 201 14.76 7.05 -3.28
C LEU A 201 15.14 8.42 -2.76
N THR A 202 16.19 8.50 -1.94
CA THR A 202 16.71 9.77 -1.41
C THR A 202 17.20 10.67 -2.56
N ILE A 203 17.96 10.12 -3.50
CA ILE A 203 18.39 10.85 -4.72
C ILE A 203 17.16 11.31 -5.51
N GLY A 204 16.15 10.48 -5.69
CA GLY A 204 14.90 10.84 -6.36
C GLY A 204 14.20 12.05 -5.72
N ILE A 205 14.11 12.08 -4.39
CA ILE A 205 13.54 13.22 -3.66
C ILE A 205 14.41 14.48 -3.77
N ILE A 206 15.74 14.33 -3.69
CA ILE A 206 16.66 15.46 -3.88
C ILE A 206 16.53 16.02 -5.30
N MET A 207 16.51 15.16 -6.32
CA MET A 207 16.29 15.58 -7.71
C MET A 207 14.94 16.28 -7.88
N LEU A 208 13.85 15.75 -7.31
CA LEU A 208 12.54 16.38 -7.34
C LEU A 208 12.59 17.79 -6.70
N ARG A 209 13.35 17.94 -5.62
CA ARG A 209 13.52 19.23 -4.93
C ARG A 209 14.35 20.22 -5.74
N VAL A 210 15.50 19.80 -6.27
CA VAL A 210 16.51 20.68 -6.90
C VAL A 210 16.17 20.98 -8.35
N THR A 211 15.78 19.97 -9.12
CA THR A 211 15.57 20.12 -10.57
C THR A 211 14.10 20.18 -10.96
N GLY A 212 13.20 19.90 -10.03
CA GLY A 212 11.77 19.74 -10.31
C GLY A 212 11.13 20.98 -10.96
N GLU A 213 11.49 22.20 -10.54
CA GLU A 213 10.96 23.42 -11.16
C GLU A 213 11.48 23.64 -12.58
N ARG A 214 12.76 23.32 -12.82
CA ARG A 214 13.34 23.43 -14.17
C ARG A 214 12.71 22.41 -15.12
N LEU A 215 12.40 21.22 -14.61
CA LEU A 215 11.72 20.18 -15.38
C LEU A 215 10.27 20.58 -15.68
N ALA A 216 9.56 21.14 -14.69
CA ALA A 216 8.18 21.62 -14.86
C ALA A 216 8.06 22.58 -16.05
N ARG A 217 8.94 23.60 -16.11
CA ARG A 217 8.96 24.60 -17.18
C ARG A 217 9.22 24.04 -18.59
N ARG A 218 9.64 22.79 -18.73
CA ARG A 218 9.84 22.10 -20.02
C ARG A 218 8.64 21.26 -20.44
N LEU A 219 7.67 21.10 -19.53
CA LEU A 219 6.46 20.33 -19.81
C LEU A 219 5.41 21.23 -20.48
N PRO A 220 4.56 20.70 -21.36
CA PRO A 220 3.38 21.42 -21.83
C PRO A 220 2.50 21.86 -20.65
N ASP A 221 1.87 23.03 -20.72
CA ASP A 221 1.11 23.67 -19.63
C ASP A 221 0.13 22.75 -18.91
N LYS A 222 -0.52 21.84 -19.65
CA LYS A 222 -1.43 20.84 -19.10
C LYS A 222 -0.76 19.88 -18.11
N PHE A 223 0.49 19.51 -18.34
CA PHE A 223 1.27 18.62 -17.50
C PHE A 223 2.05 19.35 -16.41
N GLU A 224 2.44 20.60 -16.66
CA GLU A 224 3.17 21.43 -15.70
C GLU A 224 2.41 21.57 -14.38
N THR A 225 1.14 21.97 -14.44
CA THR A 225 0.28 22.12 -13.25
C THR A 225 0.15 20.81 -12.48
N SER A 226 -0.08 19.71 -13.17
CA SER A 226 -0.21 18.37 -12.54
C SER A 226 1.09 17.95 -11.87
N TYR A 227 2.21 18.14 -12.54
CA TYR A 227 3.55 17.84 -12.02
C TYR A 227 3.91 18.70 -10.80
N MET A 228 3.61 20.01 -10.86
CA MET A 228 3.85 20.92 -9.74
C MET A 228 2.99 20.56 -8.52
N ASN A 229 1.73 20.20 -8.73
CA ASN A 229 0.86 19.72 -7.67
C ASN A 229 1.41 18.44 -7.03
N PHE A 230 1.85 17.46 -7.81
CA PHE A 230 2.50 16.25 -7.32
C PHE A 230 3.76 16.56 -6.51
N ARG A 231 4.63 17.42 -7.06
CA ARG A 231 5.85 17.87 -6.38
C ARG A 231 5.53 18.52 -5.04
N HIS A 232 4.56 19.45 -5.01
CA HIS A 232 4.13 20.10 -3.77
C HIS A 232 3.60 19.10 -2.74
N GLY A 233 2.72 18.19 -3.14
CA GLY A 233 2.21 17.14 -2.26
C GLY A 233 3.32 16.28 -1.67
N THR A 234 4.29 15.88 -2.50
CA THR A 234 5.42 15.06 -2.06
C THR A 234 6.36 15.82 -1.12
N LEU A 235 6.88 16.98 -1.56
CA LEU A 235 7.92 17.70 -0.81
C LEU A 235 7.40 18.32 0.48
N ASN A 236 6.16 18.83 0.49
CA ASN A 236 5.56 19.42 1.69
C ASN A 236 5.29 18.36 2.76
N SER A 237 5.05 17.09 2.35
CA SER A 237 4.95 15.97 3.30
C SER A 237 6.21 15.77 4.15
N PHE A 238 7.37 16.21 3.65
CA PHE A 238 8.65 16.17 4.35
C PHE A 238 8.97 17.50 5.07
N SER A 239 8.00 18.38 5.27
CA SER A 239 8.26 19.67 5.90
C SER A 239 8.19 19.62 7.42
N GLY A 240 9.23 20.09 8.08
CA GLY A 240 9.26 20.54 9.44
C GLY A 240 9.00 19.50 10.54
N ARG A 241 8.24 19.95 11.57
CA ARG A 241 7.98 19.19 12.81
C ARG A 241 7.07 17.96 12.63
N GLY A 242 6.53 17.74 11.44
CA GLY A 242 5.67 16.58 11.16
C GLY A 242 6.42 15.26 10.97
N ILE A 243 7.72 15.29 10.60
CA ILE A 243 8.49 14.10 10.26
C ILE A 243 8.65 13.13 11.44
N PRO A 244 9.07 13.55 12.66
CA PRO A 244 9.29 12.62 13.76
C PRO A 244 8.02 11.80 14.12
N PRO A 245 6.84 12.41 14.33
CA PRO A 245 5.63 11.64 14.63
C PRO A 245 5.19 10.75 13.47
N GLN A 246 5.40 11.14 12.21
CA GLN A 246 5.10 10.33 11.04
C GLN A 246 6.00 9.08 10.98
N LEU A 247 7.30 9.22 11.24
CA LEU A 247 8.25 8.11 11.31
C LEU A 247 7.92 7.18 12.48
N MET A 248 7.60 7.72 13.66
CA MET A 248 7.21 6.92 14.81
C MET A 248 5.96 6.08 14.52
N LEU A 249 4.92 6.68 13.94
CA LEU A 249 3.71 5.96 13.52
C LEU A 249 4.01 4.90 12.45
N GLY A 250 4.95 5.19 11.55
CA GLY A 250 5.46 4.22 10.56
C GLY A 250 6.13 3.02 11.23
N ILE A 251 7.05 3.27 12.17
CA ILE A 251 7.74 2.22 12.94
C ILE A 251 6.73 1.37 13.72
N ILE A 252 5.74 1.99 14.39
CA ILE A 252 4.68 1.24 15.07
C ILE A 252 3.93 0.33 14.08
N GLY A 253 3.58 0.84 12.90
CA GLY A 253 2.93 0.04 11.86
C GLY A 253 3.78 -1.17 11.45
N TRP A 254 5.11 -1.00 11.33
CA TRP A 254 6.04 -2.08 11.01
C TRP A 254 6.24 -3.07 12.17
N ILE A 255 6.30 -2.60 13.41
CA ILE A 255 6.35 -3.47 14.60
C ILE A 255 5.11 -4.37 14.64
N LEU A 256 3.92 -3.82 14.35
CA LEU A 256 2.70 -4.60 14.30
C LEU A 256 2.71 -5.65 13.17
N GLU A 257 3.30 -5.33 12.01
CA GLU A 257 3.51 -6.30 10.92
C GLU A 257 4.48 -7.43 11.31
N ILE A 258 5.60 -7.08 11.94
CA ILE A 258 6.58 -8.05 12.45
C ILE A 258 5.92 -8.94 13.51
N SER A 259 5.20 -8.33 14.46
CA SER A 259 4.47 -9.06 15.51
C SER A 259 3.41 -10.00 14.92
N ARG A 260 2.69 -9.57 13.87
CA ARG A 260 1.76 -10.43 13.14
C ARG A 260 2.45 -11.69 12.64
N PHE A 261 3.58 -11.55 11.93
CA PHE A 261 4.31 -12.69 11.38
C PHE A 261 4.85 -13.60 12.48
N TYR A 262 5.35 -13.00 13.59
CA TYR A 262 5.78 -13.74 14.77
C TYR A 262 4.65 -14.59 15.35
N PHE A 263 3.47 -14.01 15.59
CA PHE A 263 2.34 -14.75 16.15
C PHE A 263 1.76 -15.78 15.18
N VAL A 264 1.92 -15.62 13.88
CA VAL A 264 1.58 -16.69 12.92
C VAL A 264 2.52 -17.88 13.08
N ALA A 265 3.84 -17.65 13.17
CA ALA A 265 4.83 -18.70 13.42
C ALA A 265 4.58 -19.41 14.77
N ASP A 266 4.38 -18.60 15.82
CA ASP A 266 4.09 -19.11 17.17
C ASP A 266 2.72 -19.87 17.25
N ALA A 267 1.73 -19.46 16.46
CA ALA A 267 0.46 -20.18 16.33
C ALA A 267 0.63 -21.58 15.71
N MET A 268 1.62 -21.73 14.84
CA MET A 268 1.97 -23.01 14.21
C MET A 268 2.95 -23.85 15.03
N GLY A 269 3.44 -23.34 16.17
CA GLY A 269 4.48 -24.00 16.98
C GLY A 269 5.86 -24.01 16.32
N ILE A 270 6.09 -23.14 15.32
CA ILE A 270 7.37 -23.03 14.63
C ILE A 270 8.27 -22.06 15.42
N GLU A 271 9.34 -22.58 16.01
CA GLU A 271 10.32 -21.79 16.74
C GLU A 271 11.22 -21.02 15.75
N ILE A 272 11.02 -19.73 15.65
CA ILE A 272 11.79 -18.84 14.78
C ILE A 272 12.41 -17.72 15.61
N SER A 273 13.70 -17.45 15.39
CA SER A 273 14.40 -16.30 15.95
C SER A 273 13.71 -15.00 15.57
N PHE A 274 13.65 -14.06 16.52
CA PHE A 274 13.02 -12.75 16.29
C PHE A 274 13.68 -11.99 15.12
N GLY A 275 14.98 -12.13 14.94
CA GLY A 275 15.71 -11.56 13.82
C GLY A 275 15.22 -12.10 12.47
N ILE A 276 14.99 -13.41 12.36
CA ILE A 276 14.45 -14.04 11.13
C ILE A 276 13.04 -13.55 10.85
N VAL A 277 12.18 -13.45 11.88
CA VAL A 277 10.83 -12.89 11.76
C VAL A 277 10.87 -11.47 11.22
N MET A 278 11.77 -10.61 11.72
CA MET A 278 11.95 -9.25 11.21
C MET A 278 12.31 -9.27 9.72
N PHE A 279 13.28 -10.09 9.32
CA PHE A 279 13.67 -10.20 7.92
C PHE A 279 12.52 -10.70 7.05
N ALA A 280 11.80 -11.73 7.49
CA ALA A 280 10.68 -12.30 6.77
C ALA A 280 9.54 -11.27 6.57
N ALA A 281 9.18 -10.54 7.64
CA ALA A 281 8.14 -9.50 7.56
C ALA A 281 8.55 -8.34 6.62
N LEU A 282 9.81 -7.92 6.68
CA LEU A 282 10.33 -6.85 5.81
C LEU A 282 10.47 -7.32 4.36
N ALA A 283 10.93 -8.56 4.14
CA ALA A 283 10.99 -9.17 2.82
C ALA A 283 9.58 -9.28 2.20
N ASN A 284 8.59 -9.73 2.97
CA ASN A 284 7.19 -9.76 2.54
C ASN A 284 6.73 -8.38 2.03
N ALA A 285 7.01 -7.33 2.78
CA ALA A 285 6.64 -5.97 2.39
C ALA A 285 7.35 -5.50 1.10
N MET A 286 8.62 -5.85 0.92
CA MET A 286 9.35 -5.53 -0.31
C MET A 286 8.82 -6.33 -1.50
N LEU A 287 8.58 -7.63 -1.33
CA LEU A 287 8.07 -8.52 -2.38
C LEU A 287 6.64 -8.12 -2.82
N THR A 288 5.79 -7.68 -1.90
CA THR A 288 4.47 -7.13 -2.24
C THR A 288 4.53 -5.82 -3.04
N THR A 289 5.72 -5.19 -3.15
CA THR A 289 5.92 -3.99 -3.98
C THR A 289 6.02 -4.31 -5.47
N ILE A 290 6.33 -5.55 -5.82
CA ILE A 290 6.38 -6.01 -7.21
C ILE A 290 4.99 -5.87 -7.84
N PRO A 291 4.88 -5.38 -9.10
CA PRO A 291 3.62 -4.98 -9.72
C PRO A 291 2.74 -6.17 -10.17
N THR A 292 2.66 -7.22 -9.36
CA THR A 292 1.73 -8.34 -9.52
C THR A 292 0.57 -8.21 -8.52
N PRO A 293 -0.59 -8.82 -8.77
CA PRO A 293 -1.71 -8.79 -7.83
C PRO A 293 -1.30 -9.31 -6.45
N GLY A 294 -1.25 -8.42 -5.46
CA GLY A 294 -0.84 -8.76 -4.09
C GLY A 294 0.55 -9.36 -3.93
N GLY A 295 1.46 -9.15 -4.90
CA GLY A 295 2.79 -9.77 -4.89
C GLY A 295 2.79 -11.25 -5.22
N PHE A 296 1.69 -11.77 -5.80
CA PHE A 296 1.47 -13.21 -6.02
C PHE A 296 2.64 -13.84 -6.79
N GLY A 297 3.15 -14.96 -6.30
CA GLY A 297 4.31 -15.69 -6.80
C GLY A 297 5.62 -15.24 -6.19
N PHE A 298 5.85 -13.95 -6.15
CA PHE A 298 7.09 -13.38 -5.60
C PHE A 298 7.12 -13.45 -4.07
N VAL A 299 5.99 -13.22 -3.41
CA VAL A 299 5.89 -13.33 -1.96
C VAL A 299 6.00 -14.78 -1.54
N GLU A 300 5.23 -15.67 -2.16
CA GLU A 300 5.23 -17.08 -1.81
C GLU A 300 6.61 -17.70 -2.05
N GLY A 301 7.18 -17.56 -3.23
CA GLY A 301 8.49 -18.12 -3.55
C GLY A 301 9.65 -17.43 -2.81
N GLY A 302 9.63 -16.10 -2.76
CA GLY A 302 10.71 -15.33 -2.13
C GLY A 302 10.75 -15.49 -0.61
N LEU A 303 9.58 -15.50 0.05
CA LEU A 303 9.50 -15.66 1.50
C LEU A 303 9.81 -17.10 1.93
N THR A 304 9.29 -18.09 1.19
CA THR A 304 9.64 -19.50 1.40
C THR A 304 11.14 -19.72 1.22
N GLY A 305 11.73 -19.24 0.13
CA GLY A 305 13.17 -19.37 -0.10
C GLY A 305 14.01 -18.67 0.97
N LEU A 306 13.56 -17.52 1.48
CA LEU A 306 14.22 -16.84 2.60
C LEU A 306 14.19 -17.68 3.87
N LEU A 307 13.05 -18.26 4.22
CA LEU A 307 12.91 -19.10 5.42
C LEU A 307 13.78 -20.36 5.34
N ILE A 308 13.83 -21.00 4.16
CA ILE A 308 14.73 -22.14 3.90
C ILE A 308 16.21 -21.73 4.05
N LEU A 309 16.59 -20.55 3.54
CA LEU A 309 17.94 -20.01 3.69
C LEU A 309 18.33 -19.82 5.17
N PHE A 310 17.35 -19.53 6.02
CA PHE A 310 17.51 -19.44 7.48
C PHE A 310 17.30 -20.79 8.21
N GLY A 311 17.36 -21.92 7.49
CA GLY A 311 17.39 -23.27 8.07
C GLY A 311 16.01 -23.85 8.44
N ARG A 312 14.92 -23.28 7.91
CA ARG A 312 13.60 -23.92 8.02
C ARG A 312 13.45 -25.01 6.96
N THR A 313 12.71 -26.05 7.29
CA THR A 313 12.37 -27.09 6.29
C THR A 313 11.43 -26.51 5.24
N ASP A 314 11.42 -27.11 4.06
CA ASP A 314 10.55 -26.71 2.95
C ASP A 314 9.09 -26.68 3.40
N THR A 315 8.66 -27.74 4.12
CA THR A 315 7.30 -27.91 4.62
C THR A 315 6.92 -26.85 5.66
N GLU A 316 7.80 -26.56 6.64
CA GLU A 316 7.57 -25.49 7.62
C GLU A 316 7.46 -24.12 6.93
N ALA A 317 8.39 -23.81 6.01
CA ALA A 317 8.45 -22.52 5.33
C ALA A 317 7.18 -22.28 4.50
N ILE A 318 6.72 -23.28 3.76
CA ILE A 318 5.51 -23.16 2.93
C ILE A 318 4.26 -23.08 3.79
N SER A 319 4.15 -23.92 4.81
CA SER A 319 3.00 -23.91 5.72
C SER A 319 2.89 -22.54 6.39
N LEU A 320 3.99 -21.97 6.86
CA LEU A 320 4.02 -20.66 7.49
C LEU A 320 3.62 -19.54 6.51
N VAL A 321 4.17 -19.56 5.30
CA VAL A 321 3.80 -18.58 4.26
C VAL A 321 2.33 -18.72 3.89
N ALA A 322 1.81 -19.92 3.72
CA ALA A 322 0.40 -20.16 3.39
C ALA A 322 -0.53 -19.59 4.48
N VAL A 323 -0.27 -19.88 5.76
CA VAL A 323 -1.06 -19.35 6.87
C VAL A 323 -0.94 -17.82 6.95
N ASP A 324 0.26 -17.26 6.78
CA ASP A 324 0.47 -15.81 6.75
C ASP A 324 -0.33 -15.14 5.63
N ARG A 325 -0.41 -15.76 4.44
CA ARG A 325 -1.16 -15.23 3.30
C ARG A 325 -2.67 -15.23 3.54
N THR A 326 -3.19 -16.07 4.41
CA THR A 326 -4.61 -15.99 4.80
C THR A 326 -4.92 -14.68 5.53
N ILE A 327 -3.97 -14.13 6.29
CA ILE A 327 -4.10 -12.82 6.92
C ILE A 327 -3.72 -11.70 5.96
N SER A 328 -2.51 -11.75 5.39
CA SER A 328 -1.92 -10.61 4.66
C SER A 328 -2.54 -10.36 3.28
N TRP A 329 -3.14 -11.39 2.66
CA TRP A 329 -3.75 -11.30 1.34
C TRP A 329 -5.24 -11.65 1.33
N LEU A 330 -5.61 -12.89 1.76
CA LEU A 330 -6.99 -13.37 1.66
C LEU A 330 -7.95 -12.51 2.50
N SER A 331 -7.59 -12.18 3.74
CA SER A 331 -8.44 -11.34 4.59
C SER A 331 -8.58 -9.91 4.02
N VAL A 332 -7.53 -9.36 3.40
CA VAL A 332 -7.58 -8.05 2.74
C VAL A 332 -8.51 -8.07 1.54
N VAL A 333 -8.46 -9.14 0.72
CA VAL A 333 -9.38 -9.31 -0.40
C VAL A 333 -10.83 -9.39 0.10
N LEU A 334 -11.07 -10.13 1.17
CA LEU A 334 -12.40 -10.31 1.73
C LEU A 334 -12.92 -9.02 2.39
N PHE A 335 -12.25 -8.54 3.44
CA PHE A 335 -12.74 -7.39 4.21
C PHE A 335 -12.57 -6.07 3.46
N GLY A 336 -11.46 -5.90 2.73
CA GLY A 336 -11.24 -4.73 1.88
C GLY A 336 -12.24 -4.69 0.71
N GLY A 337 -12.56 -5.83 0.12
CA GLY A 337 -13.57 -5.96 -0.93
C GLY A 337 -14.98 -5.63 -0.43
N ILE A 338 -15.38 -6.19 0.72
CA ILE A 338 -16.66 -5.86 1.36
C ILE A 338 -16.74 -4.36 1.65
N LEU A 339 -15.70 -3.79 2.27
CA LEU A 339 -15.65 -2.37 2.59
C LEU A 339 -15.74 -1.52 1.32
N PHE A 340 -15.04 -1.91 0.25
CA PHE A 340 -15.07 -1.22 -1.05
C PHE A 340 -16.50 -1.17 -1.63
N VAL A 341 -17.20 -2.30 -1.64
CA VAL A 341 -18.57 -2.38 -2.15
C VAL A 341 -19.52 -1.53 -1.31
N VAL A 342 -19.48 -1.70 0.03
CA VAL A 342 -20.34 -0.95 0.95
C VAL A 342 -20.09 0.55 0.86
N TRP A 343 -18.83 0.98 0.84
CA TRP A 343 -18.44 2.38 0.74
C TRP A 343 -19.01 3.05 -0.51
N HIS A 344 -18.89 2.41 -1.67
CA HIS A 344 -19.40 2.97 -2.92
C HIS A 344 -20.92 2.92 -3.00
N ALA A 345 -21.57 1.87 -2.50
CA ALA A 345 -23.02 1.78 -2.45
C ALA A 345 -23.65 2.89 -1.59
N VAL A 346 -23.08 3.15 -0.40
CA VAL A 346 -23.56 4.21 0.49
C VAL A 346 -23.39 5.59 -0.15
N LYS A 347 -22.26 5.86 -0.82
CA LYS A 347 -22.03 7.14 -1.50
C LYS A 347 -22.98 7.37 -2.67
N VAL A 348 -23.26 6.34 -3.47
CA VAL A 348 -24.23 6.42 -4.57
C VAL A 348 -25.64 6.75 -4.03
N LYS A 349 -26.06 6.06 -2.97
CA LYS A 349 -27.35 6.30 -2.33
C LYS A 349 -27.47 7.74 -1.80
N LYS A 350 -26.42 8.26 -1.15
CA LYS A 350 -26.41 9.64 -0.65
C LYS A 350 -26.52 10.67 -1.77
N ALA A 351 -25.78 10.49 -2.87
CA ALA A 351 -25.85 11.36 -4.03
C ALA A 351 -27.22 11.36 -4.71
N SER A 352 -27.92 10.21 -4.78
CA SER A 352 -29.27 10.12 -5.33
C SER A 352 -30.34 10.76 -4.43
N THR A 353 -30.09 10.88 -3.13
CA THR A 353 -31.04 11.53 -2.19
C THR A 353 -30.88 13.05 -2.18
N GLU A 354 -29.71 13.56 -2.54
CA GLU A 354 -29.40 15.01 -2.59
C GLU A 354 -29.81 15.68 -3.94
N LEU A 355 -30.23 14.90 -4.95
CA LEU A 355 -30.81 15.48 -6.18
C LEU A 355 -32.24 15.97 -5.85
N PRO A 356 -32.54 17.26 -5.99
CA PRO A 356 -33.93 17.76 -5.82
C PRO A 356 -34.82 17.04 -6.82
N ALA A 357 -35.98 16.58 -6.35
CA ALA A 357 -37.01 16.06 -7.23
C ALA A 357 -37.28 17.15 -8.29
N SER A 358 -37.00 16.84 -9.55
CA SER A 358 -37.35 17.75 -10.66
C SER A 358 -38.86 17.90 -10.63
N ASN A 359 -39.35 19.09 -10.24
CA ASN A 359 -40.73 19.43 -10.39
C ASN A 359 -41.09 19.32 -11.87
N ASN A 360 -41.86 18.27 -12.19
CA ASN A 360 -42.69 18.24 -13.41
C ASN A 360 -43.87 19.18 -13.29
#